data_5ca8c090327167867c1274a7d2c8a6a3
#
_entry.id   5ca8c090327167867c1274a7d2c8a6a3
#
_cell.length_a   1.000
_cell.length_b   1.000
_cell.length_c   1.000
_cell.angle_alpha   90.00
_cell.angle_beta   90.00
_cell.angle_gamma   90.00
#
_symmetry.space_group_name_H-M   'P 1'
#
loop_
_entity.id
_entity.type
_entity.pdbx_description
1 polymer ?
#
loop_
_entity_poly.entity_id
_entity_poly.type
_entity_poly.pdbx_seq_one_letter_code
_entity_poly.pdbx_strand_id
1 'polypeptide(L)'
;MYNQNYKVELPQFPDREVSIAEYGAKSGDLQIETGRHNAEAINRAICEVSEQGGGTVRVPAGIWAVAPIRLLSGVNLHLDSQAMLKFVKSKEDYPLRITSYEGQDCIRTVSPITAENAENIAITGDGIIDGSGDKWRPVKKFKMTAKQWDALFQISPYMIETKETEIWMPTESILEGNRHNIQGTTEEALAAAAPYYDFYRPVMVSLRYCKKVLLQGATFMNSPAWNIHPYFCEDLTVDGVKIRNPYFAQNGDGIDVESCTNVHIHHSTFETGDDAICMKSGKNAIARRIEGPCSNVYIHDCLVNEGHGGFVIGSEMSRGVKDILVENCTFVGTDVGVRMKSALGRGGVVENITLRNIHMSEIKGEAVILTMSYVLNSLNRNETIAMENEEDIPYFRDLSMENIEVTGCRQFTKLEPLQGRPETIRNVVVNGQKLV
;
A
#
# COMPACT_ATOMS: atom_id res chain seq x y z
N MET A 1 4.31 22.42 9.45
CA MET A 1 3.99 22.66 8.02
C MET A 1 5.02 21.94 7.17
N TYR A 2 4.61 21.37 6.04
CA TYR A 2 5.51 20.79 5.07
C TYR A 2 6.69 21.73 4.78
N ASN A 3 7.90 21.19 4.80
CA ASN A 3 9.11 21.97 4.59
C ASN A 3 9.37 22.14 3.08
N GLN A 4 8.84 23.20 2.49
CA GLN A 4 8.99 23.50 1.07
C GLN A 4 10.45 23.73 0.62
N ASN A 5 11.37 23.95 1.54
CA ASN A 5 12.79 24.12 1.24
C ASN A 5 13.56 22.78 1.18
N TYR A 6 12.95 21.70 1.65
CA TYR A 6 13.54 20.38 1.57
C TYR A 6 13.33 19.80 0.17
N LYS A 7 14.40 19.30 -0.42
CA LYS A 7 14.33 18.55 -1.68
C LYS A 7 14.64 17.08 -1.38
N VAL A 8 13.72 16.21 -1.74
CA VAL A 8 13.93 14.76 -1.64
C VAL A 8 15.14 14.37 -2.48
N GLU A 9 16.09 13.67 -1.87
CA GLU A 9 17.29 13.23 -2.57
C GLU A 9 16.97 12.06 -3.49
N LEU A 10 17.33 12.18 -4.76
CA LEU A 10 17.18 11.12 -5.75
C LEU A 10 18.36 10.15 -5.71
N PRO A 11 18.13 8.86 -5.99
CA PRO A 11 19.20 7.90 -6.13
C PRO A 11 20.08 8.25 -7.34
N GLN A 12 21.36 7.90 -7.26
CA GLN A 12 22.32 8.04 -8.34
C GLN A 12 22.92 6.69 -8.69
N PHE A 13 23.06 6.42 -9.97
CA PHE A 13 23.58 5.15 -10.47
C PHE A 13 24.76 5.40 -11.39
N PRO A 14 25.83 4.57 -11.33
CA PRO A 14 26.87 4.55 -12.35
C PRO A 14 26.29 4.22 -13.72
N ASP A 15 26.98 4.69 -14.77
CA ASP A 15 26.66 4.37 -16.17
C ASP A 15 27.11 2.92 -16.50
N ARG A 16 26.40 1.98 -15.91
CA ARG A 16 26.54 0.54 -16.15
C ARG A 16 25.16 -0.04 -16.33
N GLU A 17 24.99 -0.83 -17.37
CA GLU A 17 23.76 -1.54 -17.64
C GLU A 17 24.04 -3.01 -17.97
N VAL A 18 23.21 -3.90 -17.44
CA VAL A 18 23.20 -5.33 -17.80
C VAL A 18 21.79 -5.77 -18.09
N SER A 19 21.59 -6.64 -19.05
CA SER A 19 20.27 -7.21 -19.35
C SER A 19 20.04 -8.51 -18.62
N ILE A 20 18.84 -8.76 -18.07
CA ILE A 20 18.47 -10.04 -17.47
C ILE A 20 18.62 -11.21 -18.45
N ALA A 21 18.49 -10.97 -19.75
CA ALA A 21 18.66 -11.97 -20.79
C ALA A 21 20.12 -12.47 -20.87
N GLU A 22 21.11 -11.64 -20.57
CA GLU A 22 22.54 -12.00 -20.50
C GLU A 22 22.82 -12.96 -19.32
N TYR A 23 21.97 -12.93 -18.29
CA TYR A 23 22.01 -13.84 -17.14
C TYR A 23 21.19 -15.11 -17.35
N GLY A 24 20.60 -15.27 -18.55
CA GLY A 24 19.88 -16.46 -18.96
C GLY A 24 18.37 -16.43 -18.72
N ALA A 25 17.80 -15.30 -18.33
CA ALA A 25 16.34 -15.18 -18.21
C ALA A 25 15.66 -15.44 -19.56
N LYS A 26 14.46 -16.02 -19.53
CA LYS A 26 13.69 -16.42 -20.73
C LYS A 26 12.30 -15.82 -20.70
N SER A 27 11.90 -15.19 -21.82
CA SER A 27 10.56 -14.60 -21.98
C SER A 27 9.60 -15.57 -22.66
N GLY A 28 8.28 -15.29 -22.54
CA GLY A 28 7.21 -15.94 -23.31
C GLY A 28 6.57 -17.15 -22.65
N ASP A 29 7.15 -17.74 -21.62
CA ASP A 29 6.60 -18.85 -20.85
C ASP A 29 6.22 -18.39 -19.43
N LEU A 30 5.05 -18.83 -18.94
CA LEU A 30 4.48 -18.45 -17.64
C LEU A 30 4.45 -19.61 -16.63
N GLN A 31 5.29 -20.62 -16.83
CA GLN A 31 5.39 -21.76 -15.91
C GLN A 31 6.16 -21.35 -14.61
N ILE A 32 5.88 -22.05 -13.52
CA ILE A 32 6.51 -21.80 -12.22
C ILE A 32 8.04 -21.98 -12.33
N GLU A 33 8.50 -23.04 -13.00
CA GLU A 33 9.90 -23.35 -13.21
C GLU A 33 10.63 -22.23 -13.95
N THR A 34 10.00 -21.67 -14.97
CA THR A 34 10.53 -20.50 -15.70
C THR A 34 10.58 -19.29 -14.80
N GLY A 35 9.57 -19.11 -13.95
CA GLY A 35 9.55 -18.05 -12.95
C GLY A 35 10.73 -18.13 -11.95
N ARG A 36 11.04 -19.32 -11.46
CA ARG A 36 12.22 -19.56 -10.59
C ARG A 36 13.52 -19.26 -11.31
N HIS A 37 13.69 -19.81 -12.51
CA HIS A 37 14.87 -19.60 -13.32
C HIS A 37 15.12 -18.11 -13.61
N ASN A 38 14.07 -17.38 -13.98
CA ASN A 38 14.16 -15.95 -14.24
C ASN A 38 14.45 -15.15 -12.97
N ALA A 39 13.83 -15.50 -11.83
CA ALA A 39 14.13 -14.86 -10.55
C ALA A 39 15.59 -15.05 -10.13
N GLU A 40 16.15 -16.26 -10.31
CA GLU A 40 17.57 -16.54 -10.09
C GLU A 40 18.46 -15.69 -11.00
N ALA A 41 18.14 -15.59 -12.29
CA ALA A 41 18.87 -14.77 -13.24
C ALA A 41 18.85 -13.28 -12.86
N ILE A 42 17.65 -12.75 -12.53
CA ILE A 42 17.48 -11.35 -12.11
C ILE A 42 18.23 -11.09 -10.80
N ASN A 43 18.09 -11.97 -9.79
CA ASN A 43 18.77 -11.78 -8.51
C ASN A 43 20.29 -11.86 -8.65
N ARG A 44 20.83 -12.70 -9.55
CA ARG A 44 22.28 -12.71 -9.86
C ARG A 44 22.70 -11.39 -10.51
N ALA A 45 21.94 -10.87 -11.48
CA ALA A 45 22.23 -9.58 -12.11
C ALA A 45 22.22 -8.44 -11.08
N ILE A 46 21.21 -8.39 -10.20
CA ILE A 46 21.10 -7.41 -9.12
C ILE A 46 22.30 -7.52 -8.16
N CYS A 47 22.69 -8.72 -7.77
CA CYS A 47 23.81 -8.95 -6.86
C CYS A 47 25.14 -8.45 -7.48
N GLU A 48 25.42 -8.87 -8.70
CA GLU A 48 26.65 -8.47 -9.40
C GLU A 48 26.73 -6.96 -9.62
N VAL A 49 25.64 -6.33 -10.08
CA VAL A 49 25.58 -4.87 -10.27
C VAL A 49 25.79 -4.14 -8.95
N SER A 50 25.15 -4.60 -7.87
CA SER A 50 25.32 -3.99 -6.54
C SER A 50 26.76 -4.13 -6.02
N GLU A 51 27.38 -5.31 -6.12
CA GLU A 51 28.75 -5.58 -5.68
C GLU A 51 29.79 -4.77 -6.46
N GLN A 52 29.48 -4.45 -7.70
CA GLN A 52 30.33 -3.62 -8.57
C GLN A 52 30.10 -2.10 -8.39
N GLY A 53 29.37 -1.69 -7.35
CA GLY A 53 29.14 -0.29 -7.01
C GLY A 53 27.89 0.34 -7.62
N GLY A 54 27.00 -0.45 -8.20
CA GLY A 54 25.70 -0.04 -8.69
C GLY A 54 25.60 0.05 -10.23
N GLY A 55 24.37 0.33 -10.70
CA GLY A 55 24.01 0.44 -12.11
C GLY A 55 22.57 0.03 -12.39
N THR A 56 22.28 -0.26 -13.66
CA THR A 56 20.95 -0.62 -14.15
C THR A 56 20.88 -2.11 -14.51
N VAL A 57 19.86 -2.79 -13.97
CA VAL A 57 19.45 -4.12 -14.41
C VAL A 57 18.23 -3.95 -15.30
N ARG A 58 18.42 -4.18 -16.60
CA ARG A 58 17.40 -3.95 -17.62
C ARG A 58 16.56 -5.19 -17.86
N VAL A 59 15.24 -5.01 -17.88
CA VAL A 59 14.24 -6.00 -18.30
C VAL A 59 13.80 -5.62 -19.72
N PRO A 60 14.23 -6.34 -20.76
CA PRO A 60 13.84 -6.05 -22.14
C PRO A 60 12.35 -6.29 -22.40
N ALA A 61 11.84 -5.76 -23.52
CA ALA A 61 10.49 -6.02 -23.99
C ALA A 61 10.19 -7.53 -24.01
N GLY A 62 9.00 -7.92 -23.59
CA GLY A 62 8.57 -9.32 -23.48
C GLY A 62 7.81 -9.61 -22.19
N ILE A 63 7.25 -10.80 -22.08
CA ILE A 63 6.57 -11.27 -20.87
C ILE A 63 7.49 -12.25 -20.15
N TRP A 64 7.85 -11.89 -18.93
CA TRP A 64 8.80 -12.60 -18.09
C TRP A 64 8.06 -13.15 -16.85
N ALA A 65 7.83 -14.45 -16.80
CA ALA A 65 7.42 -15.10 -15.56
C ALA A 65 8.53 -14.92 -14.53
N VAL A 66 8.19 -14.61 -13.29
CA VAL A 66 9.19 -14.39 -12.24
C VAL A 66 8.67 -14.83 -10.87
N ALA A 67 9.52 -15.46 -10.06
CA ALA A 67 9.35 -15.68 -8.64
C ALA A 67 9.90 -14.43 -7.87
N PRO A 68 9.82 -14.36 -6.54
CA PRO A 68 10.25 -13.18 -5.80
C PRO A 68 11.68 -12.73 -6.10
N ILE A 69 11.86 -11.42 -6.22
CA ILE A 69 13.15 -10.77 -6.43
C ILE A 69 13.47 -9.79 -5.30
N ARG A 70 14.77 -9.56 -5.07
CA ARG A 70 15.24 -8.64 -4.03
C ARG A 70 16.13 -7.57 -4.63
N LEU A 71 15.75 -6.31 -4.47
CA LEU A 71 16.59 -5.17 -4.81
C LEU A 71 17.67 -4.95 -3.75
N LEU A 72 18.87 -4.62 -4.21
CA LEU A 72 20.03 -4.30 -3.39
C LEU A 72 20.47 -2.85 -3.64
N SER A 73 21.30 -2.32 -2.73
CA SER A 73 21.80 -0.94 -2.83
C SER A 73 22.51 -0.69 -4.16
N GLY A 74 22.30 0.51 -4.69
CA GLY A 74 22.92 0.96 -5.94
C GLY A 74 22.25 0.42 -7.22
N VAL A 75 21.09 -0.27 -7.12
CA VAL A 75 20.48 -0.92 -8.29
C VAL A 75 19.22 -0.20 -8.76
N ASN A 76 19.19 0.13 -10.05
CA ASN A 76 17.99 0.51 -10.79
C ASN A 76 17.46 -0.71 -11.58
N LEU A 77 16.28 -1.22 -11.23
CA LEU A 77 15.56 -2.20 -12.04
C LEU A 77 14.77 -1.44 -13.12
N HIS A 78 15.25 -1.47 -14.35
CA HIS A 78 14.63 -0.75 -15.46
C HIS A 78 13.83 -1.66 -16.35
N LEU A 79 12.54 -1.34 -16.54
CA LEU A 79 11.63 -2.09 -17.40
C LEU A 79 11.43 -1.33 -18.72
N ASP A 80 11.88 -1.91 -19.83
CA ASP A 80 11.62 -1.35 -21.16
C ASP A 80 10.12 -1.18 -21.42
N SER A 81 9.75 -0.30 -22.34
CA SER A 81 8.41 -0.31 -22.92
C SER A 81 8.05 -1.71 -23.43
N GLN A 82 6.83 -2.16 -23.13
CA GLN A 82 6.33 -3.52 -23.45
C GLN A 82 7.07 -4.66 -22.71
N ALA A 83 7.88 -4.38 -21.71
CA ALA A 83 8.32 -5.38 -20.74
C ALA A 83 7.21 -5.64 -19.71
N MET A 84 6.99 -6.91 -19.38
CA MET A 84 6.11 -7.31 -18.28
C MET A 84 6.82 -8.33 -17.37
N LEU A 85 7.02 -7.98 -16.11
CA LEU A 85 7.33 -8.94 -15.08
C LEU A 85 6.01 -9.47 -14.50
N LYS A 86 5.71 -10.74 -14.74
CA LYS A 86 4.52 -11.41 -14.23
C LYS A 86 4.88 -12.40 -13.14
N PHE A 87 4.50 -12.09 -11.92
CA PHE A 87 4.80 -12.92 -10.76
C PHE A 87 3.97 -14.20 -10.76
N VAL A 88 4.63 -15.36 -10.69
CA VAL A 88 3.98 -16.67 -10.62
C VAL A 88 3.93 -17.16 -9.18
N LYS A 89 2.74 -17.59 -8.73
CA LYS A 89 2.53 -18.05 -7.35
C LYS A 89 2.97 -19.50 -7.19
N SER A 90 3.90 -19.74 -6.27
CA SER A 90 4.30 -21.05 -5.80
C SER A 90 4.55 -20.98 -4.29
N LYS A 91 4.10 -21.97 -3.54
CA LYS A 91 4.26 -22.00 -2.08
C LYS A 91 5.75 -22.06 -1.68
N GLU A 92 6.55 -22.73 -2.46
CA GLU A 92 7.99 -22.91 -2.23
C GLU A 92 8.77 -21.60 -2.41
N ASP A 93 8.35 -20.76 -3.37
CA ASP A 93 9.03 -19.51 -3.71
C ASP A 93 8.60 -18.33 -2.84
N TYR A 94 7.46 -18.45 -2.14
CA TYR A 94 6.91 -17.42 -1.25
C TYR A 94 6.86 -17.91 0.20
N PRO A 95 7.97 -18.17 0.87
CA PRO A 95 7.95 -18.64 2.26
C PRO A 95 7.25 -17.63 3.18
N LEU A 96 6.64 -18.15 4.26
CA LEU A 96 6.16 -17.32 5.36
C LEU A 96 7.35 -16.66 6.08
N ARG A 97 7.17 -15.41 6.46
CA ARG A 97 8.17 -14.63 7.22
C ARG A 97 7.48 -13.65 8.16
N ILE A 98 8.24 -13.16 9.12
CA ILE A 98 7.84 -12.01 9.93
C ILE A 98 8.17 -10.75 9.13
N THR A 99 7.18 -9.87 8.98
CA THR A 99 7.30 -8.59 8.28
C THR A 99 6.30 -7.60 8.85
N SER A 100 6.20 -6.39 8.31
CA SER A 100 5.20 -5.40 8.72
C SER A 100 4.00 -5.40 7.79
N TYR A 101 2.81 -5.34 8.38
CA TYR A 101 1.56 -5.13 7.68
C TYR A 101 0.50 -4.60 8.67
N GLU A 102 -0.37 -3.69 8.23
CA GLU A 102 -1.36 -3.04 9.11
C GLU A 102 -0.74 -2.44 10.38
N GLY A 103 0.42 -1.79 10.24
CA GLY A 103 1.05 -1.05 11.32
C GLY A 103 1.72 -1.87 12.43
N GLN A 104 1.92 -3.15 12.23
CA GLN A 104 2.53 -4.06 13.22
C GLN A 104 3.33 -5.18 12.54
N ASP A 105 4.27 -5.76 13.27
CA ASP A 105 4.95 -6.97 12.81
C ASP A 105 3.99 -8.16 12.86
N CYS A 106 3.98 -8.94 11.80
CA CYS A 106 3.08 -10.07 11.63
C CYS A 106 3.61 -11.09 10.62
N ILE A 107 2.95 -12.24 10.57
CA ILE A 107 3.23 -13.27 9.58
C ILE A 107 2.67 -12.86 8.23
N ARG A 108 3.48 -12.91 7.17
CA ARG A 108 3.10 -12.79 5.76
C ARG A 108 3.98 -13.68 4.91
N THR A 109 3.57 -13.96 3.69
CA THR A 109 4.47 -14.51 2.68
C THR A 109 5.45 -13.43 2.22
N VAL A 110 6.61 -13.85 1.73
CA VAL A 110 7.57 -12.91 1.11
C VAL A 110 6.90 -12.15 -0.04
N SER A 111 7.24 -10.88 -0.19
CA SER A 111 6.67 -10.04 -1.27
C SER A 111 7.31 -10.36 -2.62
N PRO A 112 6.55 -10.21 -3.73
CA PRO A 112 7.09 -10.31 -5.09
C PRO A 112 8.37 -9.50 -5.29
N ILE A 113 8.38 -8.24 -4.84
CA ILE A 113 9.58 -7.40 -4.85
C ILE A 113 9.88 -6.93 -3.43
N THR A 114 11.11 -7.14 -3.00
CA THR A 114 11.59 -6.71 -1.67
C THR A 114 12.84 -5.86 -1.77
N ALA A 115 12.97 -4.88 -0.89
CA ALA A 115 14.24 -4.25 -0.54
C ALA A 115 14.26 -3.99 0.96
N GLU A 116 15.39 -4.21 1.61
CA GLU A 116 15.55 -4.01 3.04
C GLU A 116 16.94 -3.46 3.35
N ASN A 117 16.98 -2.36 4.11
CA ASN A 117 18.20 -1.62 4.45
C ASN A 117 19.03 -1.23 3.20
N ALA A 118 18.36 -0.92 2.08
CA ALA A 118 19.01 -0.57 0.83
C ALA A 118 19.02 0.94 0.61
N GLU A 119 20.07 1.44 -0.03
CA GLU A 119 20.22 2.84 -0.40
C GLU A 119 20.48 2.98 -1.89
N ASN A 120 20.00 4.06 -2.49
CA ASN A 120 20.08 4.31 -3.93
C ASN A 120 19.48 3.14 -4.73
N ILE A 121 18.17 2.96 -4.62
CA ILE A 121 17.43 1.93 -5.36
C ILE A 121 16.35 2.57 -6.23
N ALA A 122 16.09 1.97 -7.38
CA ALA A 122 15.01 2.43 -8.24
C ALA A 122 14.28 1.27 -8.95
N ILE A 123 13.03 1.54 -9.30
CA ILE A 123 12.27 0.79 -10.32
C ILE A 123 11.82 1.84 -11.34
N THR A 124 12.29 1.74 -12.57
CA THR A 124 12.07 2.75 -13.61
C THR A 124 11.59 2.15 -14.93
N GLY A 125 11.20 3.03 -15.85
CA GLY A 125 10.78 2.65 -17.21
C GLY A 125 9.27 2.58 -17.37
N ASP A 126 8.79 2.19 -18.55
CA ASP A 126 7.36 2.18 -18.89
C ASP A 126 6.73 0.77 -18.91
N GLY A 127 7.45 -0.22 -18.40
CA GLY A 127 6.98 -1.61 -18.35
C GLY A 127 5.95 -1.86 -17.25
N ILE A 128 5.53 -3.12 -17.16
CA ILE A 128 4.46 -3.57 -16.27
C ILE A 128 5.00 -4.57 -15.25
N ILE A 129 4.57 -4.41 -14.00
CA ILE A 129 4.77 -5.35 -12.90
C ILE A 129 3.41 -5.87 -12.49
N ASP A 130 3.11 -7.15 -12.78
CA ASP A 130 1.85 -7.84 -12.48
C ASP A 130 2.05 -8.81 -11.31
N GLY A 131 1.46 -8.50 -10.17
CA GLY A 131 1.55 -9.30 -8.94
C GLY A 131 0.68 -10.56 -8.92
N SER A 132 -0.08 -10.85 -9.99
CA SER A 132 -1.01 -12.00 -10.10
C SER A 132 -1.93 -12.15 -8.88
N GLY A 133 -2.44 -11.04 -8.37
CA GLY A 133 -3.25 -10.99 -7.16
C GLY A 133 -4.56 -11.75 -7.22
N ASP A 134 -5.05 -12.09 -8.42
CA ASP A 134 -6.18 -12.97 -8.63
C ASP A 134 -5.97 -14.39 -8.04
N LYS A 135 -4.73 -14.81 -7.87
CA LYS A 135 -4.36 -16.08 -7.22
C LYS A 135 -4.37 -16.01 -5.70
N TRP A 136 -4.50 -14.80 -5.13
CA TRP A 136 -4.34 -14.55 -3.71
C TRP A 136 -5.59 -13.99 -3.03
N ARG A 137 -6.37 -13.16 -3.74
CA ARG A 137 -7.39 -12.31 -3.12
C ARG A 137 -8.73 -12.99 -2.96
N PRO A 138 -9.36 -12.91 -1.79
CA PRO A 138 -10.79 -13.11 -1.65
C PRO A 138 -11.58 -12.00 -2.36
N VAL A 139 -12.86 -12.25 -2.65
CA VAL A 139 -13.74 -11.32 -3.36
C VAL A 139 -15.05 -11.14 -2.59
N LYS A 140 -15.45 -9.89 -2.34
CA LYS A 140 -16.73 -9.53 -1.71
C LYS A 140 -17.85 -9.51 -2.75
N LYS A 141 -18.97 -10.15 -2.45
CA LYS A 141 -20.13 -10.30 -3.36
C LYS A 141 -20.65 -8.97 -3.88
N PHE A 142 -20.79 -7.96 -3.02
CA PHE A 142 -21.34 -6.65 -3.41
C PHE A 142 -20.46 -5.87 -4.41
N LYS A 143 -19.23 -6.29 -4.61
CA LYS A 143 -18.32 -5.72 -5.62
C LYS A 143 -18.39 -6.42 -6.98
N MET A 144 -19.30 -7.37 -7.15
CA MET A 144 -19.42 -8.19 -8.35
C MET A 144 -20.83 -8.14 -8.91
N THR A 145 -20.95 -8.31 -10.21
CA THR A 145 -22.24 -8.69 -10.83
C THR A 145 -22.60 -10.13 -10.47
N ALA A 146 -23.89 -10.49 -10.50
CA ALA A 146 -24.33 -11.86 -10.21
C ALA A 146 -23.59 -12.89 -11.09
N LYS A 147 -23.44 -12.62 -12.38
CA LYS A 147 -22.74 -13.50 -13.31
C LYS A 147 -21.25 -13.69 -12.96
N GLN A 148 -20.58 -12.61 -12.56
CA GLN A 148 -19.18 -12.69 -12.13
C GLN A 148 -19.06 -13.46 -10.81
N TRP A 149 -19.97 -13.24 -9.87
CA TRP A 149 -20.02 -13.95 -8.59
C TRP A 149 -20.18 -15.46 -8.80
N ASP A 150 -21.16 -15.87 -9.62
CA ASP A 150 -21.39 -17.28 -9.91
C ASP A 150 -20.18 -17.95 -10.61
N ALA A 151 -19.46 -17.20 -11.44
CA ALA A 151 -18.29 -17.71 -12.13
C ALA A 151 -17.12 -18.03 -11.15
N LEU A 152 -17.02 -17.37 -10.01
CA LEU A 152 -15.97 -17.64 -9.00
C LEU A 152 -16.09 -19.08 -8.45
N PHE A 153 -17.30 -19.62 -8.35
CA PHE A 153 -17.54 -20.99 -7.86
C PHE A 153 -17.12 -22.09 -8.83
N GLN A 154 -16.78 -21.73 -10.08
CA GLN A 154 -16.09 -22.65 -11.00
C GLN A 154 -14.60 -22.79 -10.66
N ILE A 155 -14.03 -21.85 -9.90
CA ILE A 155 -12.62 -21.84 -9.46
C ILE A 155 -12.49 -22.54 -8.11
N SER A 156 -13.32 -22.17 -7.14
CA SER A 156 -13.33 -22.81 -5.82
C SER A 156 -14.72 -22.73 -5.16
N PRO A 157 -15.09 -23.69 -4.32
CA PRO A 157 -16.38 -23.70 -3.62
C PRO A 157 -16.36 -22.90 -2.31
N TYR A 158 -15.25 -22.32 -1.91
CA TYR A 158 -15.06 -21.77 -0.56
C TYR A 158 -15.63 -20.37 -0.43
N MET A 159 -16.39 -20.15 0.63
CA MET A 159 -17.05 -18.88 0.94
C MET A 159 -17.24 -18.74 2.44
N ILE A 160 -17.26 -17.50 2.92
CA ILE A 160 -17.70 -17.16 4.27
C ILE A 160 -18.81 -16.11 4.19
N GLU A 161 -19.84 -16.27 5.02
CA GLU A 161 -20.89 -15.29 5.20
C GLU A 161 -20.53 -14.37 6.39
N THR A 162 -20.69 -13.08 6.20
CA THR A 162 -20.49 -12.06 7.23
C THR A 162 -21.79 -11.28 7.42
N LYS A 163 -21.83 -10.43 8.45
CA LYS A 163 -22.99 -9.54 8.66
C LYS A 163 -23.24 -8.57 7.51
N GLU A 164 -22.19 -8.26 6.73
CA GLU A 164 -22.26 -7.25 5.66
C GLU A 164 -22.40 -7.88 4.27
N THR A 165 -21.75 -9.02 4.03
CA THR A 165 -21.69 -9.64 2.70
C THR A 165 -21.16 -11.07 2.77
N GLU A 166 -21.36 -11.80 1.68
CA GLU A 166 -20.65 -13.05 1.41
C GLU A 166 -19.26 -12.72 0.80
N ILE A 167 -18.25 -13.49 1.16
CA ILE A 167 -16.89 -13.36 0.65
C ILE A 167 -16.41 -14.70 0.11
N TRP A 168 -16.15 -14.73 -1.18
CA TRP A 168 -15.56 -15.89 -1.84
C TRP A 168 -14.06 -15.99 -1.55
N MET A 169 -13.55 -17.20 -1.38
CA MET A 169 -12.16 -17.51 -1.08
C MET A 169 -11.54 -18.37 -2.18
N PRO A 170 -10.36 -18.00 -2.73
CA PRO A 170 -9.68 -18.79 -3.75
C PRO A 170 -9.32 -20.21 -3.33
N THR A 171 -8.99 -20.42 -2.05
CA THR A 171 -8.53 -21.72 -1.52
C THR A 171 -9.11 -21.98 -0.13
N GLU A 172 -9.14 -23.27 0.26
CA GLU A 172 -9.49 -23.69 1.63
C GLU A 172 -8.52 -23.10 2.66
N SER A 173 -7.24 -23.00 2.32
CA SER A 173 -6.21 -22.42 3.19
C SER A 173 -6.53 -20.98 3.59
N ILE A 174 -7.12 -20.16 2.71
CA ILE A 174 -7.59 -18.81 3.06
C ILE A 174 -8.78 -18.87 4.01
N LEU A 175 -9.76 -19.74 3.73
CA LEU A 175 -10.94 -19.90 4.58
C LEU A 175 -10.56 -20.31 6.01
N GLU A 176 -9.74 -21.35 6.14
CA GLU A 176 -9.29 -21.82 7.45
C GLU A 176 -8.35 -20.82 8.13
N GLY A 177 -7.47 -20.15 7.36
CA GLY A 177 -6.65 -19.07 7.88
C GLY A 177 -7.46 -17.90 8.44
N ASN A 178 -8.57 -17.57 7.81
CA ASN A 178 -9.51 -16.57 8.33
C ASN A 178 -10.14 -17.00 9.68
N ARG A 179 -10.47 -18.29 9.81
CA ARG A 179 -11.05 -18.85 11.04
C ARG A 179 -10.05 -18.92 12.18
N HIS A 180 -8.85 -19.37 11.92
CA HIS A 180 -7.81 -19.58 12.93
C HIS A 180 -6.99 -18.32 13.22
N ASN A 181 -6.71 -17.50 12.22
CA ASN A 181 -6.02 -16.22 12.31
C ASN A 181 -4.80 -16.24 13.24
N ILE A 182 -3.84 -17.13 12.97
CA ILE A 182 -2.64 -17.28 13.78
C ILE A 182 -1.87 -15.95 13.81
N GLN A 183 -1.60 -15.45 14.99
CA GLN A 183 -0.88 -14.21 15.26
C GLN A 183 0.44 -14.53 15.95
N GLY A 184 1.35 -13.55 15.96
CA GLY A 184 2.63 -13.64 16.63
C GLY A 184 3.81 -13.48 15.70
N THR A 185 5.00 -13.40 16.29
CA THR A 185 6.26 -13.13 15.60
C THR A 185 7.34 -14.14 15.98
N THR A 186 6.95 -15.35 16.40
CA THR A 186 7.86 -16.41 16.79
C THR A 186 7.92 -17.53 15.73
N GLU A 187 8.94 -18.37 15.79
CA GLU A 187 9.06 -19.53 14.91
C GLU A 187 7.90 -20.53 15.11
N GLU A 188 7.39 -20.66 16.34
CA GLU A 188 6.22 -21.51 16.64
C GLU A 188 4.97 -20.96 15.96
N ALA A 189 4.80 -19.62 15.94
CA ALA A 189 3.69 -18.97 15.25
C ALA A 189 3.81 -19.14 13.72
N LEU A 190 5.02 -19.04 13.15
CA LEU A 190 5.26 -19.32 11.73
C LEU A 190 4.90 -20.77 11.39
N ALA A 191 5.33 -21.74 12.20
CA ALA A 191 5.00 -23.15 12.01
C ALA A 191 3.49 -23.41 12.11
N ALA A 192 2.82 -22.80 13.08
CA ALA A 192 1.36 -22.90 13.25
C ALA A 192 0.58 -22.26 12.10
N ALA A 193 1.14 -21.25 11.45
CA ALA A 193 0.53 -20.56 10.30
C ALA A 193 0.69 -21.33 8.97
N ALA A 194 1.64 -22.25 8.87
CA ALA A 194 1.98 -22.95 7.63
C ALA A 194 0.82 -23.70 6.95
N PRO A 195 -0.15 -24.33 7.67
CA PRO A 195 -1.36 -24.91 7.06
C PRO A 195 -2.27 -23.87 6.41
N TYR A 196 -2.22 -22.63 6.86
CA TYR A 196 -3.06 -21.51 6.45
C TYR A 196 -2.34 -20.53 5.53
N TYR A 197 -1.36 -20.99 4.82
CA TYR A 197 -0.40 -20.25 4.01
C TYR A 197 -1.05 -19.14 3.14
N ASP A 198 -2.08 -19.46 2.38
CA ASP A 198 -2.70 -18.53 1.43
C ASP A 198 -3.42 -17.35 2.10
N PHE A 199 -3.75 -17.47 3.39
CA PHE A 199 -4.32 -16.38 4.17
C PHE A 199 -3.33 -15.21 4.36
N TYR A 200 -2.05 -15.50 4.44
CA TYR A 200 -0.99 -14.53 4.71
C TYR A 200 -0.47 -13.88 3.43
N ARG A 201 -1.36 -13.30 2.66
CA ARG A 201 -1.07 -12.65 1.38
C ARG A 201 0.03 -11.58 1.53
N PRO A 202 1.00 -11.49 0.58
CA PRO A 202 2.04 -10.47 0.63
C PRO A 202 1.53 -9.11 0.14
N VAL A 203 2.18 -8.02 0.53
CA VAL A 203 2.18 -6.80 -0.27
C VAL A 203 2.98 -7.04 -1.54
N MET A 204 2.74 -6.29 -2.63
CA MET A 204 3.45 -6.56 -3.88
C MET A 204 4.88 -6.04 -3.86
N VAL A 205 5.09 -4.80 -3.45
CA VAL A 205 6.41 -4.17 -3.34
C VAL A 205 6.63 -3.76 -1.89
N SER A 206 7.54 -4.43 -1.20
CA SER A 206 7.89 -4.15 0.19
C SER A 206 9.28 -3.51 0.27
N LEU A 207 9.32 -2.23 0.65
CA LEU A 207 10.55 -1.46 0.81
C LEU A 207 10.70 -1.11 2.29
N ARG A 208 11.70 -1.68 2.96
CA ARG A 208 11.86 -1.52 4.41
C ARG A 208 13.20 -0.87 4.74
N TYR A 209 13.15 0.22 5.51
CA TYR A 209 14.35 0.93 5.96
C TYR A 209 15.28 1.34 4.82
N CYS A 210 14.69 1.72 3.66
CA CYS A 210 15.44 2.11 2.47
C CYS A 210 15.63 3.63 2.42
N LYS A 211 16.70 4.06 1.75
CA LYS A 211 16.99 5.48 1.53
C LYS A 211 17.21 5.79 0.06
N LYS A 212 16.80 6.99 -0.35
CA LYS A 212 16.93 7.45 -1.74
C LYS A 212 16.33 6.45 -2.71
N VAL A 213 15.00 6.37 -2.67
CA VAL A 213 14.20 5.43 -3.45
C VAL A 213 13.49 6.17 -4.57
N LEU A 214 13.56 5.66 -5.80
CA LEU A 214 12.84 6.18 -6.96
C LEU A 214 11.95 5.10 -7.57
N LEU A 215 10.65 5.39 -7.67
CA LEU A 215 9.71 4.61 -8.47
C LEU A 215 9.22 5.52 -9.60
N GLN A 216 9.54 5.21 -10.87
CA GLN A 216 9.26 6.12 -11.98
C GLN A 216 8.74 5.43 -13.22
N GLY A 217 7.58 5.89 -13.72
CA GLY A 217 6.99 5.52 -15.01
C GLY A 217 6.28 4.17 -15.05
N ALA A 218 6.77 3.18 -14.34
CA ALA A 218 6.28 1.80 -14.38
C ALA A 218 4.81 1.66 -13.96
N THR A 219 4.15 0.65 -14.52
CA THR A 219 2.80 0.23 -14.11
C THR A 219 2.90 -0.89 -13.10
N PHE A 220 2.32 -0.70 -11.92
CA PHE A 220 2.20 -1.71 -10.87
C PHE A 220 0.75 -2.17 -10.81
N MET A 221 0.47 -3.45 -11.10
CA MET A 221 -0.89 -3.91 -11.22
C MET A 221 -1.16 -5.24 -10.53
N ASN A 222 -2.44 -5.46 -10.22
CA ASN A 222 -2.94 -6.75 -9.78
C ASN A 222 -2.19 -7.30 -8.54
N SER A 223 -2.04 -6.46 -7.50
CA SER A 223 -1.33 -6.82 -6.27
C SER A 223 -2.06 -7.90 -5.44
N PRO A 224 -1.32 -8.76 -4.72
CA PRO A 224 -1.94 -9.76 -3.83
C PRO A 224 -2.68 -9.17 -2.62
N ALA A 225 -2.17 -8.07 -2.07
CA ALA A 225 -2.76 -7.22 -1.03
C ALA A 225 -2.41 -5.76 -1.37
N TRP A 226 -1.89 -4.95 -0.44
CA TRP A 226 -1.37 -3.60 -0.74
C TRP A 226 -0.37 -3.64 -1.91
N ASN A 227 -0.38 -2.61 -2.74
CA ASN A 227 0.49 -2.61 -3.92
C ASN A 227 1.93 -2.21 -3.53
N ILE A 228 2.15 -0.96 -3.15
CA ILE A 228 3.47 -0.45 -2.77
C ILE A 228 3.45 -0.09 -1.28
N HIS A 229 4.36 -0.68 -0.50
CA HIS A 229 4.48 -0.46 0.94
C HIS A 229 5.91 -0.05 1.31
N PRO A 230 6.25 1.24 1.25
CA PRO A 230 7.44 1.77 1.88
C PRO A 230 7.23 1.87 3.39
N TYR A 231 8.16 1.30 4.16
CA TYR A 231 8.15 1.23 5.61
C TYR A 231 9.45 1.76 6.19
N PHE A 232 9.38 2.84 6.96
CA PHE A 232 10.55 3.55 7.48
C PHE A 232 11.57 3.92 6.39
N CYS A 233 11.09 4.34 5.23
CA CYS A 233 11.95 4.83 4.16
C CYS A 233 12.20 6.34 4.32
N GLU A 234 13.35 6.78 3.83
CA GLU A 234 13.77 8.18 3.79
C GLU A 234 14.13 8.57 2.36
N ASP A 235 13.71 9.77 1.91
CA ASP A 235 13.91 10.25 0.55
C ASP A 235 13.30 9.31 -0.51
N LEU A 236 11.98 9.21 -0.49
CA LEU A 236 11.20 8.44 -1.47
C LEU A 236 10.58 9.36 -2.52
N THR A 237 10.86 9.10 -3.79
CA THR A 237 10.17 9.73 -4.92
C THR A 237 9.35 8.71 -5.71
N VAL A 238 8.08 9.06 -5.96
CA VAL A 238 7.15 8.31 -6.81
C VAL A 238 6.68 9.25 -7.92
N ASP A 239 7.16 9.03 -9.14
CA ASP A 239 6.97 9.93 -10.27
C ASP A 239 6.34 9.20 -11.47
N GLY A 240 5.19 9.65 -11.90
CA GLY A 240 4.55 9.16 -13.13
C GLY A 240 4.18 7.68 -13.13
N VAL A 241 4.09 7.03 -11.96
CA VAL A 241 3.69 5.61 -11.86
C VAL A 241 2.20 5.43 -12.12
N LYS A 242 1.83 4.24 -12.54
CA LYS A 242 0.45 3.84 -12.77
C LYS A 242 0.14 2.64 -11.87
N ILE A 243 -0.70 2.85 -10.87
CA ILE A 243 -1.20 1.78 -10.01
C ILE A 243 -2.52 1.29 -10.55
N ARG A 244 -2.66 -0.03 -10.76
CA ARG A 244 -3.87 -0.64 -11.32
C ARG A 244 -4.28 -1.89 -10.59
N ASN A 245 -5.20 -1.75 -9.65
CA ASN A 245 -5.88 -2.87 -9.02
C ASN A 245 -7.36 -2.88 -9.43
N PRO A 246 -7.95 -4.05 -9.68
CA PRO A 246 -9.39 -4.12 -9.94
C PRO A 246 -10.19 -3.55 -8.77
N TYR A 247 -11.32 -2.88 -9.05
CA TYR A 247 -12.22 -2.34 -8.03
C TYR A 247 -12.60 -3.34 -6.93
N PHE A 248 -12.70 -4.63 -7.28
CA PHE A 248 -13.00 -5.69 -6.32
C PHE A 248 -11.79 -6.25 -5.57
N ALA A 249 -10.59 -5.71 -5.79
CA ALA A 249 -9.38 -6.16 -5.11
C ALA A 249 -9.45 -5.82 -3.62
N GLN A 250 -9.69 -6.81 -2.78
CA GLN A 250 -9.70 -6.63 -1.34
C GLN A 250 -8.31 -6.33 -0.81
N ASN A 251 -8.17 -5.24 -0.02
CA ASN A 251 -6.90 -4.66 0.40
C ASN A 251 -6.00 -4.35 -0.81
N GLY A 252 -6.61 -3.96 -1.92
CA GLY A 252 -5.90 -3.55 -3.12
C GLY A 252 -5.55 -2.07 -3.09
N ASP A 253 -4.96 -1.61 -1.99
CA ASP A 253 -4.50 -0.25 -1.77
C ASP A 253 -3.42 0.12 -2.80
N GLY A 254 -3.30 1.39 -3.13
CA GLY A 254 -2.33 1.86 -4.12
C GLY A 254 -0.93 2.00 -3.54
N ILE A 255 -0.76 2.89 -2.60
CA ILE A 255 0.49 3.06 -1.87
C ILE A 255 0.22 3.34 -0.39
N ASP A 256 0.86 2.58 0.48
CA ASP A 256 0.78 2.72 1.93
C ASP A 256 2.12 3.22 2.48
N VAL A 257 2.24 4.53 2.58
CA VAL A 257 3.47 5.18 3.07
C VAL A 257 3.48 5.12 4.59
N GLU A 258 4.24 4.18 5.15
CA GLU A 258 4.24 3.93 6.59
C GLU A 258 5.52 4.37 7.27
N SER A 259 5.41 5.34 8.20
CA SER A 259 6.53 5.86 8.99
C SER A 259 7.71 6.36 8.13
N CYS A 260 7.44 6.84 6.92
CA CYS A 260 8.45 7.38 6.02
C CYS A 260 8.64 8.89 6.22
N THR A 261 9.81 9.37 5.86
CA THR A 261 10.15 10.80 5.94
C THR A 261 10.69 11.28 4.62
N ASN A 262 10.36 12.54 4.24
CA ASN A 262 10.79 13.14 2.98
C ASN A 262 10.27 12.35 1.77
N VAL A 263 8.98 12.42 1.55
CA VAL A 263 8.30 11.67 0.48
C VAL A 263 7.74 12.62 -0.56
N HIS A 264 7.96 12.34 -1.83
CA HIS A 264 7.44 13.10 -2.96
C HIS A 264 6.69 12.17 -3.91
N ILE A 265 5.38 12.37 -4.07
CA ILE A 265 4.51 11.59 -4.95
C ILE A 265 3.89 12.55 -5.97
N HIS A 266 4.14 12.35 -7.25
CA HIS A 266 3.62 13.26 -8.26
C HIS A 266 3.39 12.61 -9.63
N HIS A 267 2.59 13.29 -10.48
CA HIS A 267 2.25 12.89 -11.85
C HIS A 267 1.77 11.44 -11.98
N SER A 268 1.24 10.86 -10.90
CA SER A 268 0.92 9.44 -10.79
C SER A 268 -0.59 9.19 -10.86
N THR A 269 -0.97 8.02 -11.33
CA THR A 269 -2.37 7.61 -11.46
C THR A 269 -2.65 6.37 -10.61
N PHE A 270 -3.76 6.38 -9.88
CA PHE A 270 -4.17 5.32 -8.99
C PHE A 270 -5.58 4.84 -9.34
N GLU A 271 -5.70 3.58 -9.72
CA GLU A 271 -6.96 2.83 -9.87
C GLU A 271 -6.91 1.69 -8.83
N THR A 272 -7.77 1.74 -7.79
CA THR A 272 -7.59 0.85 -6.64
C THR A 272 -8.90 0.18 -6.20
N GLY A 273 -8.76 -0.94 -5.50
CA GLY A 273 -9.89 -1.63 -4.88
C GLY A 273 -10.10 -1.28 -3.40
N ASP A 274 -9.15 -0.54 -2.82
CA ASP A 274 -9.15 -0.03 -1.45
C ASP A 274 -8.59 1.40 -1.44
N ASP A 275 -7.91 1.87 -0.37
CA ASP A 275 -7.39 3.23 -0.26
C ASP A 275 -6.31 3.51 -1.34
N ALA A 276 -6.36 4.68 -2.01
CA ALA A 276 -5.44 4.95 -3.13
C ALA A 276 -4.07 5.43 -2.68
N ILE A 277 -4.00 6.58 -1.98
CA ILE A 277 -2.77 7.14 -1.43
C ILE A 277 -2.95 7.22 0.08
N CYS A 278 -2.30 6.35 0.82
CA CYS A 278 -2.53 6.18 2.25
C CYS A 278 -1.27 6.44 3.08
N MET A 279 -1.40 7.32 4.08
CA MET A 279 -0.34 7.60 5.07
C MET A 279 -0.60 6.81 6.33
N LYS A 280 0.40 6.08 6.80
CA LYS A 280 0.34 5.23 7.98
C LYS A 280 1.55 5.44 8.90
N SER A 281 1.42 5.07 10.16
CA SER A 281 2.53 5.13 11.12
C SER A 281 2.30 4.20 12.31
N GLY A 282 2.07 2.92 12.06
CA GLY A 282 1.96 1.91 13.10
C GLY A 282 0.65 1.86 13.86
N LYS A 283 0.46 0.77 14.58
CA LYS A 283 -0.80 0.38 15.24
C LYS A 283 -0.65 0.24 16.74
N ASN A 284 -1.45 0.98 17.50
CA ASN A 284 -1.63 0.86 18.96
C ASN A 284 -0.35 1.13 19.80
N ALA A 285 -0.42 0.82 21.10
CA ALA A 285 0.64 1.08 22.07
C ALA A 285 2.01 0.48 21.68
N ILE A 286 2.01 -0.69 21.05
CA ILE A 286 3.26 -1.34 20.66
C ILE A 286 4.04 -0.51 19.61
N ALA A 287 3.32 0.12 18.70
CA ALA A 287 3.95 0.96 17.68
C ALA A 287 4.53 2.25 18.28
N ARG A 288 3.88 2.83 19.29
CA ARG A 288 4.34 4.07 19.95
C ARG A 288 5.67 3.94 20.72
N ARG A 289 6.14 2.70 20.95
CA ARG A 289 7.46 2.45 21.59
C ARG A 289 8.64 2.79 20.70
N ILE A 290 8.41 2.96 19.39
CA ILE A 290 9.44 3.29 18.41
C ILE A 290 9.05 4.60 17.76
N GLU A 291 9.92 5.58 17.77
CA GLU A 291 9.73 6.85 17.06
C GLU A 291 9.77 6.59 15.55
N GLY A 292 8.97 7.34 14.81
CA GLY A 292 8.92 7.24 13.35
C GLY A 292 7.56 7.67 12.81
N PRO A 293 7.20 8.97 12.92
CA PRO A 293 6.01 9.48 12.27
C PRO A 293 6.14 9.37 10.75
N CYS A 294 5.02 9.32 10.03
CA CYS A 294 5.01 9.63 8.61
C CYS A 294 5.04 11.15 8.47
N SER A 295 6.08 11.72 7.86
CA SER A 295 6.28 13.17 7.90
C SER A 295 7.00 13.74 6.69
N ASN A 296 6.81 15.05 6.47
CA ASN A 296 7.38 15.80 5.37
C ASN A 296 7.06 15.16 4.01
N VAL A 297 5.75 15.09 3.71
CA VAL A 297 5.23 14.44 2.50
C VAL A 297 4.64 15.49 1.57
N TYR A 298 5.03 15.45 0.30
CA TYR A 298 4.47 16.27 -0.75
C TYR A 298 3.83 15.39 -1.83
N ILE A 299 2.56 15.63 -2.10
CA ILE A 299 1.78 14.91 -3.11
C ILE A 299 1.18 15.94 -4.05
N HIS A 300 1.41 15.82 -5.35
CA HIS A 300 0.81 16.76 -6.30
C HIS A 300 0.61 16.18 -7.70
N ASP A 301 -0.29 16.82 -8.46
CA ASP A 301 -0.58 16.47 -9.85
C ASP A 301 -0.90 14.96 -10.04
N CYS A 302 -1.64 14.39 -9.08
CA CYS A 302 -2.04 12.98 -9.08
C CYS A 302 -3.52 12.83 -9.44
N LEU A 303 -3.84 11.74 -10.15
CA LEU A 303 -5.19 11.31 -10.45
C LEU A 303 -5.51 10.04 -9.68
N VAL A 304 -6.60 10.06 -8.92
CA VAL A 304 -7.20 8.83 -8.34
C VAL A 304 -8.51 8.55 -9.06
N ASN A 305 -8.62 7.35 -9.61
CA ASN A 305 -9.82 6.86 -10.26
C ASN A 305 -10.30 5.60 -9.55
N GLU A 306 -11.47 5.67 -8.90
CA GLU A 306 -12.00 4.65 -8.00
C GLU A 306 -11.14 4.39 -6.74
N GLY A 307 -11.65 3.61 -5.81
CA GLY A 307 -11.03 3.27 -4.52
C GLY A 307 -11.90 3.63 -3.32
N HIS A 308 -11.50 3.17 -2.14
CA HIS A 308 -12.22 3.51 -0.90
C HIS A 308 -11.94 4.94 -0.44
N GLY A 309 -10.77 5.49 -0.76
CA GLY A 309 -10.43 6.88 -0.47
C GLY A 309 -9.37 7.41 -1.42
N GLY A 310 -9.47 8.68 -1.83
CA GLY A 310 -8.51 9.34 -2.69
C GLY A 310 -7.20 9.61 -1.96
N PHE A 311 -7.24 10.46 -0.94
CA PHE A 311 -6.16 10.67 0.02
C PHE A 311 -6.60 10.22 1.41
N VAL A 312 -5.83 9.34 2.02
CA VAL A 312 -6.20 8.68 3.27
C VAL A 312 -5.10 8.78 4.33
N ILE A 313 -5.49 8.99 5.57
CA ILE A 313 -4.60 8.85 6.74
C ILE A 313 -5.20 7.82 7.69
N GLY A 314 -4.42 6.80 8.02
CA GLY A 314 -4.80 5.78 9.01
C GLY A 314 -5.48 4.54 8.40
N SER A 315 -6.16 3.76 9.25
CA SER A 315 -6.35 3.88 10.72
C SER A 315 -5.06 3.70 11.55
N GLU A 316 -4.00 3.12 11.01
CA GLU A 316 -2.72 2.92 11.64
C GLU A 316 -1.92 4.24 11.61
N MET A 317 -2.04 5.06 12.68
CA MET A 317 -1.41 6.38 12.76
C MET A 317 -0.77 6.64 14.14
N SER A 318 -0.43 5.56 14.85
CA SER A 318 -0.08 5.62 16.28
C SER A 318 1.24 6.32 16.59
N ARG A 319 2.20 6.37 15.63
CA ARG A 319 3.45 7.14 15.76
C ARG A 319 3.31 8.60 15.34
N GLY A 320 2.13 8.98 14.82
CA GLY A 320 1.86 10.31 14.29
C GLY A 320 2.03 10.42 12.78
N VAL A 321 1.26 11.34 12.18
CA VAL A 321 1.36 11.71 10.76
C VAL A 321 1.34 13.23 10.71
N LYS A 322 2.34 13.84 10.08
CA LYS A 322 2.47 15.30 10.14
C LYS A 322 3.19 15.92 8.95
N ASP A 323 2.98 17.23 8.82
CA ASP A 323 3.69 18.05 7.84
C ASP A 323 3.51 17.55 6.41
N ILE A 324 2.24 17.44 5.97
CA ILE A 324 1.86 16.95 4.64
C ILE A 324 1.23 18.07 3.82
N LEU A 325 1.61 18.16 2.56
CA LEU A 325 0.98 18.98 1.54
C LEU A 325 0.46 18.10 0.40
N VAL A 326 -0.83 18.22 0.09
CA VAL A 326 -1.45 17.60 -1.08
C VAL A 326 -2.03 18.71 -1.94
N GLU A 327 -1.62 18.79 -3.21
CA GLU A 327 -2.15 19.84 -4.07
C GLU A 327 -2.34 19.42 -5.54
N ASN A 328 -3.22 20.15 -6.23
CA ASN A 328 -3.47 19.94 -7.67
C ASN A 328 -3.85 18.49 -8.01
N CYS A 329 -4.60 17.82 -7.16
CA CYS A 329 -4.99 16.43 -7.36
C CYS A 329 -6.47 16.32 -7.75
N THR A 330 -6.80 15.26 -8.49
CA THR A 330 -8.16 14.95 -8.92
C THR A 330 -8.57 13.57 -8.42
N PHE A 331 -9.73 13.48 -7.74
CA PHE A 331 -10.30 12.23 -7.26
C PHE A 331 -11.65 11.98 -7.93
N VAL A 332 -11.81 10.85 -8.61
CA VAL A 332 -13.01 10.50 -9.38
C VAL A 332 -13.55 9.15 -8.93
N GLY A 333 -14.85 9.08 -8.62
CA GLY A 333 -15.54 7.81 -8.36
C GLY A 333 -15.10 7.06 -7.09
N THR A 334 -14.34 7.70 -6.19
CA THR A 334 -13.95 7.08 -4.92
C THR A 334 -15.14 7.00 -3.96
N ASP A 335 -15.09 6.05 -3.01
CA ASP A 335 -16.13 5.97 -1.98
C ASP A 335 -16.10 7.23 -1.09
N VAL A 336 -14.90 7.74 -0.79
CA VAL A 336 -14.65 8.98 -0.05
C VAL A 336 -13.51 9.75 -0.73
N GLY A 337 -13.57 11.07 -0.78
CA GLY A 337 -12.48 11.87 -1.37
C GLY A 337 -11.26 11.94 -0.46
N VAL A 338 -11.39 12.59 0.69
CA VAL A 338 -10.36 12.71 1.74
C VAL A 338 -10.85 11.99 2.99
N ARG A 339 -10.05 11.06 3.49
CA ARG A 339 -10.43 10.22 4.62
C ARG A 339 -9.35 10.18 5.67
N MET A 340 -9.64 10.71 6.86
CA MET A 340 -8.79 10.50 8.04
C MET A 340 -9.55 9.64 9.04
N LYS A 341 -8.97 8.51 9.40
CA LYS A 341 -9.65 7.49 10.22
C LYS A 341 -8.75 7.02 11.35
N SER A 342 -9.33 6.91 12.54
CA SER A 342 -8.67 6.37 13.73
C SER A 342 -9.71 5.75 14.68
N ALA A 343 -9.24 5.21 15.77
CA ALA A 343 -10.07 4.62 16.83
C ALA A 343 -9.38 4.76 18.18
N LEU A 344 -10.16 4.66 19.25
CA LEU A 344 -9.62 4.54 20.61
C LEU A 344 -8.58 3.41 20.66
N GLY A 345 -7.50 3.58 21.39
CA GLY A 345 -6.37 2.65 21.48
C GLY A 345 -5.27 2.90 20.44
N ARG A 346 -5.55 3.60 19.34
CA ARG A 346 -4.52 3.98 18.39
C ARG A 346 -3.54 4.98 19.01
N GLY A 347 -4.07 6.00 19.70
CA GLY A 347 -3.24 7.13 20.14
C GLY A 347 -2.63 7.87 18.95
N GLY A 348 -1.58 8.64 19.20
CA GLY A 348 -0.88 9.41 18.16
C GLY A 348 -1.62 10.67 17.71
N VAL A 349 -0.95 11.47 16.91
CA VAL A 349 -1.46 12.76 16.43
C VAL A 349 -1.29 12.88 14.92
N VAL A 350 -2.37 13.27 14.24
CA VAL A 350 -2.33 13.75 12.86
C VAL A 350 -2.40 15.27 12.90
N GLU A 351 -1.37 15.94 12.37
CA GLU A 351 -1.28 17.41 12.46
C GLU A 351 -0.56 18.06 11.28
N ASN A 352 -0.83 19.35 11.06
CA ASN A 352 -0.20 20.13 10.00
C ASN A 352 -0.43 19.53 8.60
N ILE A 353 -1.67 19.19 8.29
CA ILE A 353 -2.05 18.64 6.99
C ILE A 353 -2.70 19.75 6.16
N THR A 354 -2.16 20.00 5.00
CA THR A 354 -2.69 20.99 4.05
C THR A 354 -3.08 20.31 2.75
N LEU A 355 -4.32 20.51 2.33
CA LEU A 355 -4.79 20.16 0.99
C LEU A 355 -5.19 21.43 0.26
N ARG A 356 -4.82 21.57 -1.02
CA ARG A 356 -5.27 22.72 -1.82
C ARG A 356 -5.44 22.36 -3.29
N ASN A 357 -6.39 23.04 -3.96
CA ASN A 357 -6.69 22.81 -5.37
C ASN A 357 -7.03 21.34 -5.64
N ILE A 358 -7.98 20.78 -4.90
CA ILE A 358 -8.41 19.39 -5.06
C ILE A 358 -9.77 19.36 -5.77
N HIS A 359 -9.82 18.67 -6.90
CA HIS A 359 -11.05 18.45 -7.65
C HIS A 359 -11.59 17.06 -7.37
N MET A 360 -12.86 16.98 -6.98
CA MET A 360 -13.53 15.71 -6.67
C MET A 360 -14.80 15.57 -7.50
N SER A 361 -15.00 14.43 -8.14
CA SER A 361 -16.24 14.14 -8.85
C SER A 361 -16.73 12.72 -8.60
N GLU A 362 -18.05 12.54 -8.65
CA GLU A 362 -18.68 11.22 -8.49
C GLU A 362 -18.33 10.52 -7.17
N ILE A 363 -18.10 11.29 -6.10
CA ILE A 363 -17.79 10.72 -4.77
C ILE A 363 -19.04 10.04 -4.22
N LYS A 364 -18.95 8.73 -3.94
CA LYS A 364 -20.12 7.93 -3.54
C LYS A 364 -20.65 8.26 -2.14
N GLY A 365 -19.77 8.68 -1.25
CA GLY A 365 -20.06 9.04 0.13
C GLY A 365 -19.71 10.49 0.45
N GLU A 366 -18.83 10.68 1.42
CA GLU A 366 -18.38 11.98 1.90
C GLU A 366 -17.20 12.49 1.05
N ALA A 367 -17.22 13.80 0.70
CA ALA A 367 -16.03 14.39 0.08
C ALA A 367 -14.87 14.46 1.08
N VAL A 368 -15.17 14.81 2.34
CA VAL A 368 -14.18 14.84 3.43
C VAL A 368 -14.78 14.16 4.67
N ILE A 369 -14.12 13.15 5.20
CA ILE A 369 -14.48 12.53 6.49
C ILE A 369 -13.29 12.47 7.44
N LEU A 370 -13.52 12.93 8.67
CA LEU A 370 -12.61 12.77 9.80
C LEU A 370 -13.33 11.94 10.87
N THR A 371 -12.88 10.73 11.13
CA THR A 371 -13.57 9.82 12.06
C THR A 371 -12.63 9.18 13.07
N MET A 372 -13.03 9.24 14.36
CA MET A 372 -12.41 8.52 15.48
C MET A 372 -13.18 7.24 15.85
N SER A 373 -14.22 6.92 15.08
CA SER A 373 -15.10 5.78 15.31
C SER A 373 -14.87 4.68 14.27
N TYR A 374 -13.64 4.58 13.75
CA TYR A 374 -13.31 3.56 12.77
C TYR A 374 -13.26 2.19 13.43
N VAL A 375 -14.30 1.42 13.22
CA VAL A 375 -14.35 0.02 13.63
C VAL A 375 -13.80 -0.80 12.47
N LEU A 376 -12.69 -1.48 12.70
CA LEU A 376 -12.22 -2.52 11.80
C LEU A 376 -13.23 -3.66 11.83
N ASN A 377 -14.19 -3.65 10.93
CA ASN A 377 -15.05 -4.78 10.63
C ASN A 377 -14.22 -5.86 9.92
N SER A 378 -13.21 -6.38 10.61
CA SER A 378 -12.56 -7.59 10.17
C SER A 378 -13.46 -8.77 10.54
N LEU A 379 -13.49 -9.75 9.66
CA LEU A 379 -14.36 -10.94 9.69
C LEU A 379 -14.45 -11.68 11.04
N ASN A 380 -13.54 -11.41 11.98
CA ASN A 380 -13.48 -12.07 13.31
C ASN A 380 -12.95 -11.16 14.42
N ARG A 381 -12.91 -9.82 14.25
CA ARG A 381 -12.31 -8.95 15.26
C ARG A 381 -13.33 -8.02 15.89
N ASN A 382 -13.92 -8.46 17.00
CA ASN A 382 -14.39 -7.55 18.03
C ASN A 382 -13.14 -7.02 18.77
N GLU A 383 -12.29 -6.24 18.12
CA GLU A 383 -11.27 -5.48 18.83
C GLU A 383 -11.97 -4.33 19.56
N THR A 384 -12.53 -4.63 20.72
CA THR A 384 -12.81 -3.59 21.69
C THR A 384 -11.46 -3.16 22.24
N ILE A 385 -10.89 -2.10 21.68
CA ILE A 385 -9.64 -1.54 22.19
C ILE A 385 -10.03 -0.80 23.47
N ALA A 386 -9.68 -1.37 24.62
CA ALA A 386 -9.85 -0.70 25.89
C ALA A 386 -8.90 0.50 25.95
N MET A 387 -9.37 1.62 26.48
CA MET A 387 -8.51 2.72 26.87
C MET A 387 -7.80 2.32 28.17
N GLU A 388 -6.49 2.13 28.09
CA GLU A 388 -5.67 1.85 29.29
C GLU A 388 -5.11 3.16 29.89
N ASN A 389 -4.87 4.17 29.03
CA ASN A 389 -4.32 5.48 29.45
C ASN A 389 -4.64 6.57 28.41
N GLU A 390 -4.33 7.82 28.73
CA GLU A 390 -4.57 9.00 27.86
C GLU A 390 -3.77 8.93 26.53
N GLU A 391 -2.67 8.20 26.46
CA GLU A 391 -1.87 8.03 25.25
C GLU A 391 -2.60 7.18 24.18
N ASP A 392 -3.66 6.48 24.56
CA ASP A 392 -4.48 5.68 23.63
C ASP A 392 -5.46 6.53 22.84
N ILE A 393 -5.59 7.82 23.15
CA ILE A 393 -6.51 8.72 22.49
C ILE A 393 -5.84 9.32 21.26
N PRO A 394 -6.41 9.10 20.06
CA PRO A 394 -5.91 9.74 18.84
C PRO A 394 -6.39 11.19 18.74
N TYR A 395 -5.62 12.00 18.03
CA TYR A 395 -5.98 13.40 17.75
C TYR A 395 -5.78 13.74 16.28
N PHE A 396 -6.73 14.48 15.70
CA PHE A 396 -6.60 15.19 14.42
C PHE A 396 -6.64 16.70 14.67
N ARG A 397 -5.61 17.43 14.27
CA ARG A 397 -5.53 18.87 14.50
C ARG A 397 -4.75 19.62 13.44
N ASP A 398 -5.02 20.92 13.32
CA ASP A 398 -4.31 21.82 12.42
C ASP A 398 -4.39 21.35 10.96
N LEU A 399 -5.65 21.18 10.47
CA LEU A 399 -5.98 20.71 9.15
C LEU A 399 -6.54 21.85 8.32
N SER A 400 -5.91 22.16 7.19
CA SER A 400 -6.34 23.20 6.26
C SER A 400 -6.64 22.61 4.89
N MET A 401 -7.82 22.92 4.35
CA MET A 401 -8.25 22.48 3.02
C MET A 401 -8.75 23.70 2.24
N GLU A 402 -8.07 24.04 1.15
CA GLU A 402 -8.31 25.25 0.38
C GLU A 402 -8.61 24.91 -1.09
N ASN A 403 -9.58 25.60 -1.70
CA ASN A 403 -10.02 25.35 -3.08
C ASN A 403 -10.38 23.87 -3.29
N ILE A 404 -11.23 23.34 -2.41
CA ILE A 404 -11.79 21.99 -2.56
C ILE A 404 -13.07 22.12 -3.37
N GLU A 405 -13.02 21.64 -4.60
CA GLU A 405 -14.14 21.65 -5.54
C GLU A 405 -14.74 20.25 -5.65
N VAL A 406 -16.05 20.13 -5.43
CA VAL A 406 -16.74 18.85 -5.43
C VAL A 406 -17.94 18.88 -6.35
N THR A 407 -17.92 18.02 -7.36
CA THR A 407 -19.04 17.80 -8.28
C THR A 407 -19.65 16.43 -8.04
N GLY A 408 -20.64 16.36 -7.15
CA GLY A 408 -21.32 15.11 -6.79
C GLY A 408 -20.68 14.37 -5.61
N CYS A 409 -21.37 14.44 -4.48
CA CYS A 409 -21.11 13.64 -3.29
C CYS A 409 -22.40 13.51 -2.47
N ARG A 410 -22.49 12.54 -1.58
CA ARG A 410 -23.62 12.41 -0.66
C ARG A 410 -23.59 13.51 0.42
N GLN A 411 -22.41 13.80 0.95
CA GLN A 411 -22.17 14.80 1.98
C GLN A 411 -20.80 15.44 1.77
N PHE A 412 -20.72 16.78 1.90
CA PHE A 412 -19.45 17.47 1.69
C PHE A 412 -18.44 17.18 2.82
N THR A 413 -18.83 17.35 4.08
CA THR A 413 -17.93 17.13 5.22
C THR A 413 -18.64 16.37 6.33
N LYS A 414 -17.95 15.40 6.93
CA LYS A 414 -18.40 14.67 8.11
C LYS A 414 -17.29 14.62 9.16
N LEU A 415 -17.60 15.06 10.39
CA LEU A 415 -16.69 15.02 11.53
C LEU A 415 -17.29 14.11 12.60
N GLU A 416 -16.54 13.10 13.00
CA GLU A 416 -16.91 12.12 14.03
C GLU A 416 -15.80 12.06 15.09
N PRO A 417 -15.74 13.00 16.05
CA PRO A 417 -14.81 12.94 17.15
C PRO A 417 -15.10 11.72 18.04
N LEU A 418 -14.14 11.38 18.89
CA LEU A 418 -14.32 10.30 19.85
C LEU A 418 -15.49 10.63 20.79
N GLN A 419 -16.32 9.64 21.08
CA GLN A 419 -17.52 9.85 21.90
C GLN A 419 -17.15 10.46 23.27
N GLY A 420 -17.77 11.57 23.60
CA GLY A 420 -17.53 12.34 24.83
C GLY A 420 -16.23 13.16 24.84
N ARG A 421 -15.48 13.20 23.72
CA ARG A 421 -14.21 13.92 23.57
C ARG A 421 -14.15 14.72 22.26
N PRO A 422 -14.94 15.79 22.14
CA PRO A 422 -14.97 16.58 20.89
C PRO A 422 -13.62 17.20 20.53
N GLU A 423 -12.75 17.44 21.51
CA GLU A 423 -11.40 17.99 21.33
C GLU A 423 -10.45 17.07 20.54
N THR A 424 -10.82 15.82 20.29
CA THR A 424 -10.02 14.89 19.50
C THR A 424 -9.93 15.29 18.03
N ILE A 425 -10.87 16.11 17.53
CA ILE A 425 -10.81 16.76 16.23
C ILE A 425 -10.89 18.27 16.47
N ARG A 426 -9.85 19.03 16.13
CA ARG A 426 -9.79 20.46 16.37
C ARG A 426 -9.01 21.23 15.32
N ASN A 427 -9.31 22.51 15.20
CA ASN A 427 -8.66 23.43 14.27
C ASN A 427 -8.69 22.89 12.83
N VAL A 428 -9.89 22.62 12.33
CA VAL A 428 -10.16 22.15 10.96
C VAL A 428 -10.80 23.26 10.16
N VAL A 429 -10.17 23.65 9.07
CA VAL A 429 -10.64 24.70 8.15
C VAL A 429 -10.83 24.09 6.76
N VAL A 430 -11.99 24.30 6.16
CA VAL A 430 -12.29 23.86 4.78
C VAL A 430 -12.87 25.04 4.00
N ASN A 431 -12.25 25.38 2.89
CA ASN A 431 -12.62 26.53 2.04
C ASN A 431 -12.84 27.84 2.83
N GLY A 432 -11.95 28.12 3.78
CA GLY A 432 -12.01 29.29 4.64
C GLY A 432 -13.04 29.21 5.80
N GLN A 433 -13.84 28.17 5.85
CA GLN A 433 -14.79 27.95 6.94
C GLN A 433 -14.14 27.10 8.04
N LYS A 434 -14.04 27.64 9.24
CA LYS A 434 -13.66 26.88 10.43
C LYS A 434 -14.80 25.96 10.83
N LEU A 435 -14.55 24.64 10.89
CA LEU A 435 -15.55 23.64 11.23
C LEU A 435 -15.54 23.32 12.74
N VAL A 436 -14.36 23.27 13.35
CA VAL A 436 -14.13 23.05 14.78
C VAL A 436 -12.84 23.70 15.25
#